data_6f2666502b28f313774b99f7067f6256
#
_entry.id   6f2666502b28f313774b99f7067f6256
#
_cell.length_a   1.000
_cell.length_b   1.000
_cell.length_c   1.000
_cell.angle_alpha   90.00
_cell.angle_beta   90.00
_cell.angle_gamma   90.00
#
_symmetry.space_group_name_H-M   'P 1'
#
loop_
_entity.id
_entity.type
_entity.pdbx_description
1 polymer ?
#
loop_
_entity_poly.entity_id
_entity_poly.type
_entity_poly.pdbx_seq_one_letter_code
_entity_poly.pdbx_strand_id
1 'polypeptide(L)'
;MSLTLAERLRGGVYGLLVGDAVGVPYEFRAPDALPQREALELVPPEGHLPTYPEVPFGTWSDDGAQALCLLASLLERGRFDVDDFATRLLRWARDGYMAVGGHVFDIGMQTGRALRALESGASARESGPAGERDNGNGSLMRTLPLALWHAGDDAALVRDAFEQSAVTHAHARSRVCCALYCLWARRLLAAEADAFAAAATALSQQVTSGSDEARELALIVAHDAPPRGSGYVLDCLVSARHVLAEPGYEQVIRAAIALGDDTDTTACVAGGLAGVRDGVGAIPARWLGSLRGRELCDPLVEALLAVSR
;
A
#
# COMPACT_ATOMS: atom_id res chain seq x y z
N MET A 1 -12.25 -24.80 4.56
CA MET A 1 -11.38 -25.05 3.39
C MET A 1 -10.23 -24.07 3.45
N SER A 2 -9.01 -24.47 3.10
CA SER A 2 -7.88 -23.54 2.99
C SER A 2 -8.08 -22.65 1.75
N LEU A 3 -7.71 -21.35 1.89
CA LEU A 3 -7.76 -20.42 0.77
C LEU A 3 -6.76 -20.81 -0.32
N THR A 4 -7.17 -20.72 -1.57
CA THR A 4 -6.29 -20.88 -2.73
C THR A 4 -5.37 -19.67 -2.89
N LEU A 5 -4.25 -19.85 -3.58
CA LEU A 5 -3.36 -18.74 -3.95
C LEU A 5 -4.13 -17.65 -4.73
N ALA A 6 -4.99 -18.05 -5.67
CA ALA A 6 -5.79 -17.12 -6.46
C ALA A 6 -6.74 -16.26 -5.60
N GLU A 7 -7.37 -16.84 -4.57
CA GLU A 7 -8.21 -16.10 -3.62
C GLU A 7 -7.39 -15.10 -2.81
N ARG A 8 -6.17 -15.44 -2.40
CA ARG A 8 -5.25 -14.56 -1.67
C ARG A 8 -4.73 -13.42 -2.56
N LEU A 9 -4.33 -13.71 -3.80
CA LEU A 9 -3.85 -12.70 -4.74
C LEU A 9 -4.95 -11.70 -5.11
N ARG A 10 -6.15 -12.19 -5.45
CA ARG A 10 -7.32 -11.32 -5.65
C ARG A 10 -7.63 -10.51 -4.39
N GLY A 11 -7.62 -11.18 -3.24
CA GLY A 11 -7.83 -10.54 -1.94
C GLY A 11 -6.86 -9.40 -1.68
N GLY A 12 -5.57 -9.60 -1.97
CA GLY A 12 -4.54 -8.58 -1.79
C GLY A 12 -4.77 -7.34 -2.66
N VAL A 13 -4.99 -7.53 -3.97
CA VAL A 13 -5.19 -6.39 -4.88
C VAL A 13 -6.51 -5.66 -4.59
N TYR A 14 -7.63 -6.38 -4.54
CA TYR A 14 -8.92 -5.75 -4.25
C TYR A 14 -9.00 -5.22 -2.82
N GLY A 15 -8.35 -5.89 -1.86
CA GLY A 15 -8.30 -5.44 -0.48
C GLY A 15 -7.57 -4.13 -0.30
N LEU A 16 -6.47 -3.93 -1.05
CA LEU A 16 -5.77 -2.66 -1.11
C LEU A 16 -6.69 -1.57 -1.67
N LEU A 17 -7.28 -1.77 -2.86
CA LEU A 17 -8.11 -0.78 -3.55
C LEU A 17 -9.41 -0.44 -2.79
N VAL A 18 -10.05 -1.44 -2.17
CA VAL A 18 -11.26 -1.22 -1.36
C VAL A 18 -10.90 -0.51 -0.07
N GLY A 19 -9.77 -0.86 0.57
CA GLY A 19 -9.30 -0.17 1.79
C GLY A 19 -9.10 1.32 1.55
N ASP A 20 -8.34 1.66 0.52
CA ASP A 20 -8.14 3.03 0.03
C ASP A 20 -9.49 3.73 -0.20
N ALA A 21 -10.33 3.19 -1.09
CA ALA A 21 -11.60 3.81 -1.48
C ALA A 21 -12.61 3.98 -0.32
N VAL A 22 -12.57 3.13 0.70
CA VAL A 22 -13.39 3.28 1.92
C VAL A 22 -12.81 4.35 2.84
N GLY A 23 -11.47 4.51 2.87
CA GLY A 23 -10.77 5.49 3.70
C GLY A 23 -10.87 6.94 3.18
N VAL A 24 -10.83 7.15 1.85
CA VAL A 24 -10.85 8.48 1.19
C VAL A 24 -11.85 9.47 1.78
N PRO A 25 -13.11 9.14 2.04
CA PRO A 25 -14.08 10.12 2.56
C PRO A 25 -13.77 10.64 3.97
N TYR A 26 -12.93 9.94 4.74
CA TYR A 26 -12.67 10.19 6.16
C TYR A 26 -11.31 10.83 6.43
N GLU A 27 -10.48 10.98 5.42
CA GLU A 27 -9.10 11.47 5.51
C GLU A 27 -9.00 12.86 6.15
N PHE A 28 -7.88 13.14 6.81
CA PHE A 28 -7.57 14.39 7.53
C PHE A 28 -8.56 14.73 8.65
N ARG A 29 -9.25 13.73 9.21
CA ARG A 29 -10.12 13.90 10.37
C ARG A 29 -9.45 13.34 11.62
N ALA A 30 -9.55 14.06 12.73
CA ALA A 30 -9.17 13.52 14.03
C ALA A 30 -10.10 12.37 14.42
N PRO A 31 -9.64 11.37 15.20
CA PRO A 31 -10.46 10.21 15.58
C PRO A 31 -11.80 10.55 16.21
N ASP A 32 -11.85 11.61 17.01
CA ASP A 32 -13.05 12.10 17.70
C ASP A 32 -14.04 12.83 16.78
N ALA A 33 -13.60 13.23 15.60
CA ALA A 33 -14.44 13.83 14.56
C ALA A 33 -15.04 12.81 13.57
N LEU A 34 -14.65 11.53 13.67
CA LEU A 34 -15.14 10.46 12.82
C LEU A 34 -16.48 9.90 13.33
N PRO A 35 -17.29 9.30 12.45
CA PRO A 35 -18.44 8.49 12.87
C PRO A 35 -18.01 7.33 13.78
N GLN A 36 -18.95 6.76 14.52
CA GLN A 36 -18.71 5.54 15.30
C GLN A 36 -18.18 4.44 14.35
N ARG A 37 -17.24 3.63 14.83
CA ARG A 37 -16.53 2.62 14.05
C ARG A 37 -17.47 1.71 13.23
N GLU A 38 -18.60 1.32 13.80
CA GLU A 38 -19.59 0.45 13.18
C GLU A 38 -20.34 1.14 12.01
N ALA A 39 -20.33 2.46 11.97
CA ALA A 39 -20.96 3.28 10.93
C ALA A 39 -20.00 3.69 9.81
N LEU A 40 -18.72 3.30 9.90
CA LEU A 40 -17.75 3.57 8.84
C LEU A 40 -18.04 2.68 7.64
N GLU A 41 -18.41 3.28 6.53
CA GLU A 41 -18.82 2.63 5.28
C GLU A 41 -18.22 3.36 4.07
N LEU A 42 -18.18 2.70 2.92
CA LEU A 42 -17.71 3.29 1.64
C LEU A 42 -18.52 4.54 1.27
N VAL A 43 -19.82 4.55 1.58
CA VAL A 43 -20.65 5.76 1.55
C VAL A 43 -20.82 6.19 3.01
N PRO A 44 -20.26 7.33 3.42
CA PRO A 44 -20.37 7.79 4.79
C PRO A 44 -21.80 7.96 5.28
N PRO A 45 -22.05 7.83 6.60
CA PRO A 45 -23.39 8.08 7.15
C PRO A 45 -23.81 9.54 6.96
N GLU A 46 -25.13 9.76 7.01
CA GLU A 46 -25.71 11.10 6.92
C GLU A 46 -25.10 12.06 7.93
N GLY A 47 -24.76 13.25 7.48
CA GLY A 47 -24.12 14.30 8.29
C GLY A 47 -22.59 14.28 8.28
N HIS A 48 -21.94 13.24 7.78
CA HIS A 48 -20.49 13.27 7.56
C HIS A 48 -20.16 14.03 6.27
N LEU A 49 -19.24 14.99 6.35
CA LEU A 49 -18.75 15.73 5.19
C LEU A 49 -17.46 15.07 4.68
N PRO A 50 -17.45 14.48 3.49
CA PRO A 50 -16.25 13.84 2.94
C PRO A 50 -15.15 14.87 2.69
N THR A 51 -13.89 14.42 2.77
CA THR A 51 -12.72 15.26 2.53
C THR A 51 -12.66 15.75 1.10
N TYR A 52 -13.04 14.91 0.15
CA TYR A 52 -13.08 15.23 -1.28
C TYR A 52 -14.53 15.13 -1.79
N PRO A 53 -15.36 16.18 -1.63
CA PRO A 53 -16.78 16.11 -1.98
C PRO A 53 -17.04 15.96 -3.49
N GLU A 54 -16.06 16.28 -4.33
CA GLU A 54 -16.10 16.11 -5.79
C GLU A 54 -15.72 14.70 -6.25
N VAL A 55 -15.12 13.88 -5.36
CA VAL A 55 -14.71 12.51 -5.68
C VAL A 55 -15.87 11.56 -5.42
N PRO A 56 -16.37 10.82 -6.43
CA PRO A 56 -17.43 9.84 -6.23
C PRO A 56 -16.99 8.73 -5.28
N PHE A 57 -17.85 8.33 -4.34
CA PHE A 57 -17.58 7.23 -3.42
C PHE A 57 -17.23 5.93 -4.18
N GLY A 58 -16.28 5.18 -3.63
CA GLY A 58 -15.72 3.99 -4.24
C GLY A 58 -14.56 4.24 -5.20
N THR A 59 -14.07 5.48 -5.26
CA THR A 59 -12.89 5.87 -6.03
C THR A 59 -11.65 5.75 -5.14
N TRP A 60 -10.63 5.03 -5.60
CA TRP A 60 -9.33 5.00 -4.94
C TRP A 60 -8.52 6.27 -5.22
N SER A 61 -7.62 6.62 -4.30
CA SER A 61 -6.74 7.78 -4.34
C SER A 61 -5.45 7.50 -5.16
N ASP A 62 -4.41 8.23 -4.86
CA ASP A 62 -3.07 7.99 -5.40
C ASP A 62 -2.48 6.65 -4.92
N ASP A 63 -2.90 6.12 -3.78
CA ASP A 63 -2.53 4.82 -3.24
C ASP A 63 -2.80 3.69 -4.24
N GLY A 64 -4.07 3.51 -4.59
CA GLY A 64 -4.49 2.49 -5.54
C GLY A 64 -3.95 2.73 -6.94
N ALA A 65 -3.95 4.00 -7.40
CA ALA A 65 -3.44 4.34 -8.71
C ALA A 65 -1.95 4.01 -8.88
N GLN A 66 -1.11 4.36 -7.90
CA GLN A 66 0.32 4.06 -7.94
C GLN A 66 0.60 2.56 -7.75
N ALA A 67 -0.20 1.84 -6.94
CA ALA A 67 -0.11 0.39 -6.81
C ALA A 67 -0.41 -0.30 -8.16
N LEU A 68 -1.44 0.15 -8.89
CA LEU A 68 -1.75 -0.36 -10.23
C LEU A 68 -0.69 0.01 -11.26
N CYS A 69 -0.04 1.19 -11.15
CA CYS A 69 1.12 1.54 -11.98
C CYS A 69 2.27 0.53 -11.79
N LEU A 70 2.55 0.16 -10.53
CA LEU A 70 3.58 -0.85 -10.22
C LEU A 70 3.18 -2.23 -10.75
N LEU A 71 1.95 -2.67 -10.51
CA LEU A 71 1.47 -3.97 -11.01
C LEU A 71 1.55 -4.05 -12.53
N ALA A 72 1.11 -3.02 -13.24
CA ALA A 72 1.16 -2.96 -14.70
C ALA A 72 2.60 -3.01 -15.23
N SER A 73 3.55 -2.33 -14.55
CA SER A 73 4.98 -2.41 -14.90
C SER A 73 5.51 -3.82 -14.75
N LEU A 74 5.27 -4.47 -13.61
CA LEU A 74 5.72 -5.83 -13.32
C LEU A 74 5.21 -6.85 -14.34
N LEU A 75 3.92 -6.77 -14.67
CA LEU A 75 3.27 -7.67 -15.61
C LEU A 75 3.77 -7.49 -17.05
N GLU A 76 3.95 -6.25 -17.47
CA GLU A 76 4.39 -5.96 -18.85
C GLU A 76 5.88 -6.25 -19.05
N ARG A 77 6.72 -5.91 -18.04
CA ARG A 77 8.17 -6.09 -18.12
C ARG A 77 8.63 -7.50 -17.75
N GLY A 78 7.83 -8.27 -17.02
CA GLY A 78 8.21 -9.58 -16.46
C GLY A 78 9.37 -9.52 -15.46
N ARG A 79 9.68 -8.32 -14.95
CA ARG A 79 10.69 -8.01 -13.94
C ARG A 79 10.38 -6.66 -13.33
N PHE A 80 10.95 -6.35 -12.16
CA PHE A 80 10.96 -4.97 -11.69
C PHE A 80 11.90 -4.13 -12.57
N ASP A 81 11.36 -3.07 -13.14
CA ASP A 81 12.06 -2.12 -14.00
C ASP A 81 11.81 -0.70 -13.48
N VAL A 82 12.82 -0.16 -12.80
CA VAL A 82 12.69 1.13 -12.07
C VAL A 82 12.36 2.29 -13.00
N ASP A 83 12.89 2.28 -14.22
CA ASP A 83 12.70 3.37 -15.19
C ASP A 83 11.29 3.29 -15.82
N ASP A 84 10.79 2.08 -16.10
CA ASP A 84 9.41 1.88 -16.56
C ASP A 84 8.42 2.28 -15.46
N PHE A 85 8.67 1.88 -14.21
CA PHE A 85 7.82 2.27 -13.09
C PHE A 85 7.79 3.80 -12.90
N ALA A 86 8.96 4.47 -12.88
CA ALA A 86 9.03 5.92 -12.79
C ALA A 86 8.28 6.61 -13.95
N THR A 87 8.39 6.08 -15.18
CA THR A 87 7.64 6.57 -16.33
C THR A 87 6.12 6.45 -16.13
N ARG A 88 5.64 5.35 -15.53
CA ARG A 88 4.21 5.17 -15.23
C ARG A 88 3.72 6.10 -14.13
N LEU A 89 4.54 6.41 -13.13
CA LEU A 89 4.22 7.42 -12.11
C LEU A 89 4.09 8.82 -12.74
N LEU A 90 4.96 9.16 -13.70
CA LEU A 90 4.82 10.42 -14.45
C LEU A 90 3.53 10.46 -15.29
N ARG A 91 3.19 9.35 -15.96
CA ARG A 91 1.92 9.24 -16.71
C ARG A 91 0.70 9.32 -15.79
N TRP A 92 0.77 8.68 -14.61
CA TRP A 92 -0.29 8.83 -13.60
C TRP A 92 -0.50 10.31 -13.26
N ALA A 93 0.54 11.01 -12.87
CA ALA A 93 0.42 12.40 -12.42
C ALA A 93 -0.01 13.39 -13.53
N ARG A 94 0.39 13.12 -14.79
CA ARG A 94 0.12 14.01 -15.92
C ARG A 94 -1.17 13.70 -16.66
N ASP A 95 -1.43 12.41 -16.85
CA ASP A 95 -2.44 11.91 -17.79
C ASP A 95 -3.56 11.14 -17.08
N GLY A 96 -3.50 11.00 -15.74
CA GLY A 96 -4.45 10.21 -14.96
C GLY A 96 -4.35 8.69 -15.20
N TYR A 97 -3.19 8.19 -15.65
CA TYR A 97 -3.00 6.75 -15.86
C TYR A 97 -3.26 5.96 -14.57
N MET A 98 -4.11 4.94 -14.61
CA MET A 98 -4.59 4.17 -13.46
C MET A 98 -5.42 4.95 -12.42
N ALA A 99 -5.69 6.23 -12.62
CA ALA A 99 -6.64 6.98 -11.80
C ALA A 99 -8.06 6.79 -12.34
N VAL A 100 -9.03 6.61 -11.44
CA VAL A 100 -10.43 6.41 -11.80
C VAL A 100 -10.96 7.63 -12.56
N GLY A 101 -11.45 7.42 -13.78
CA GLY A 101 -11.90 8.51 -14.65
C GLY A 101 -10.80 9.49 -15.05
N GLY A 102 -9.53 9.14 -14.87
CA GLY A 102 -8.39 10.02 -15.14
C GLY A 102 -8.21 11.16 -14.12
N HIS A 103 -8.96 11.15 -13.01
CA HIS A 103 -8.90 12.18 -11.99
C HIS A 103 -7.82 11.87 -10.95
N VAL A 104 -6.76 12.67 -10.92
CA VAL A 104 -5.65 12.57 -9.95
C VAL A 104 -5.91 13.54 -8.80
N PHE A 105 -5.90 13.04 -7.58
CA PHE A 105 -6.00 13.81 -6.35
C PHE A 105 -5.07 13.23 -5.29
N ASP A 106 -4.88 13.95 -4.19
CA ASP A 106 -4.08 13.56 -3.03
C ASP A 106 -2.62 13.18 -3.34
N ILE A 107 -1.94 14.01 -4.14
CA ILE A 107 -0.51 13.80 -4.41
C ILE A 107 0.32 14.22 -3.19
N GLY A 108 0.92 13.26 -2.50
CA GLY A 108 1.83 13.50 -1.39
C GLY A 108 3.02 14.41 -1.75
N MET A 109 3.44 15.27 -0.81
CA MET A 109 4.51 16.27 -1.05
C MET A 109 5.83 15.66 -1.53
N GLN A 110 6.23 14.50 -0.99
CA GLN A 110 7.47 13.84 -1.37
C GLN A 110 7.38 13.25 -2.78
N THR A 111 6.27 12.59 -3.09
CA THR A 111 5.96 12.09 -4.43
C THR A 111 6.00 13.24 -5.44
N GLY A 112 5.35 14.37 -5.16
CA GLY A 112 5.38 15.54 -6.03
C GLY A 112 6.78 16.13 -6.23
N ARG A 113 7.64 16.10 -5.20
CA ARG A 113 9.06 16.51 -5.33
C ARG A 113 9.84 15.57 -6.25
N ALA A 114 9.68 14.27 -6.07
CA ALA A 114 10.35 13.27 -6.89
C ALA A 114 9.90 13.32 -8.36
N LEU A 115 8.61 13.49 -8.61
CA LEU A 115 8.08 13.63 -9.97
C LEU A 115 8.67 14.86 -10.68
N ARG A 116 8.77 15.99 -9.99
CA ARG A 116 9.46 17.18 -10.54
C ARG A 116 10.94 16.95 -10.81
N ALA A 117 11.63 16.17 -9.96
CA ALA A 117 13.03 15.81 -10.21
C ALA A 117 13.18 14.93 -11.46
N LEU A 118 12.31 13.92 -11.63
CA LEU A 118 12.24 13.09 -12.84
C LEU A 118 11.98 13.94 -14.08
N GLU A 119 11.03 14.86 -14.03
CA GLU A 119 10.73 15.80 -15.11
C GLU A 119 11.91 16.71 -15.49
N SER A 120 12.74 17.00 -14.50
CA SER A 120 13.97 17.80 -14.67
C SER A 120 15.18 16.97 -15.13
N GLY A 121 14.99 15.65 -15.37
CA GLY A 121 16.03 14.77 -15.90
C GLY A 121 16.82 13.97 -14.85
N ALA A 122 16.40 13.96 -13.57
CA ALA A 122 16.98 13.06 -12.58
C ALA A 122 16.70 11.59 -12.97
N SER A 123 17.64 10.69 -12.66
CA SER A 123 17.40 9.26 -12.83
C SER A 123 16.34 8.75 -11.83
N ALA A 124 15.63 7.67 -12.17
CA ALA A 124 14.63 7.07 -11.28
C ALA A 124 15.21 6.64 -9.92
N ARG A 125 16.49 6.32 -9.85
CA ARG A 125 17.18 5.93 -8.61
C ARG A 125 17.62 7.11 -7.74
N GLU A 126 17.61 8.33 -8.27
CA GLU A 126 18.07 9.56 -7.60
C GLU A 126 16.97 10.59 -7.39
N SER A 127 15.76 10.33 -7.89
CA SER A 127 14.64 11.28 -7.85
C SER A 127 14.00 11.41 -6.48
N GLY A 128 14.01 10.34 -5.68
CA GLY A 128 13.39 10.35 -4.35
C GLY A 128 14.20 11.14 -3.32
N PRO A 129 13.58 12.04 -2.55
CA PRO A 129 14.24 12.69 -1.42
C PRO A 129 14.61 11.67 -0.34
N ALA A 130 15.80 11.90 0.30
CA ALA A 130 16.42 10.97 1.25
C ALA A 130 16.71 11.61 2.62
N GLY A 131 16.17 12.78 2.93
CA GLY A 131 16.38 13.46 4.20
C GLY A 131 15.64 12.75 5.34
N GLU A 132 16.08 12.97 6.59
CA GLU A 132 15.48 12.34 7.78
C GLU A 132 13.98 12.69 7.95
N ARG A 133 13.54 13.85 7.45
CA ARG A 133 12.14 14.27 7.46
C ARG A 133 11.36 13.79 6.23
N ASP A 134 12.02 13.10 5.31
CA ASP A 134 11.42 12.62 4.07
C ASP A 134 11.00 11.14 4.23
N ASN A 135 10.12 10.86 5.17
CA ASN A 135 9.66 9.53 5.54
C ASN A 135 8.12 9.43 5.56
N GLY A 136 7.46 9.97 4.53
CA GLY A 136 6.04 9.71 4.27
C GLY A 136 5.79 8.27 3.82
N ASN A 137 4.54 7.83 3.87
CA ASN A 137 4.11 6.47 3.55
C ASN A 137 3.85 6.23 2.05
N GLY A 138 4.02 7.24 1.18
CA GLY A 138 3.65 7.16 -0.24
C GLY A 138 4.39 6.10 -1.08
N SER A 139 5.50 5.52 -0.59
CA SER A 139 6.09 4.34 -1.22
C SER A 139 5.61 3.02 -0.61
N LEU A 140 5.12 3.05 0.64
CA LEU A 140 4.61 1.88 1.35
C LEU A 140 3.23 1.46 0.79
N MET A 141 2.32 2.43 0.63
CA MET A 141 0.94 2.24 0.18
C MET A 141 0.83 1.45 -1.13
N ARG A 142 1.79 1.65 -2.03
CA ARG A 142 1.79 1.08 -3.38
C ARG A 142 2.61 -0.19 -3.56
N THR A 143 3.33 -0.66 -2.52
CA THR A 143 4.36 -1.71 -2.69
C THR A 143 3.81 -3.14 -2.74
N LEU A 144 2.58 -3.40 -2.27
CA LEU A 144 1.99 -4.76 -2.19
C LEU A 144 2.06 -5.56 -3.51
N PRO A 145 1.74 -4.98 -4.69
CA PRO A 145 1.80 -5.71 -5.95
C PRO A 145 3.15 -6.37 -6.22
N LEU A 146 4.25 -5.78 -5.75
CA LEU A 146 5.56 -6.38 -5.86
C LEU A 146 5.64 -7.73 -5.14
N ALA A 147 5.13 -7.80 -3.90
CA ALA A 147 5.11 -9.04 -3.12
C ALA A 147 4.18 -10.11 -3.72
N LEU A 148 3.05 -9.69 -4.30
CA LEU A 148 2.08 -10.59 -4.91
C LEU A 148 2.59 -11.21 -6.23
N TRP A 149 3.36 -10.46 -6.99
CA TRP A 149 3.89 -10.86 -8.29
C TRP A 149 5.22 -11.61 -8.20
N HIS A 150 6.08 -11.29 -7.22
CA HIS A 150 7.49 -11.65 -7.21
C HIS A 150 7.73 -13.13 -6.91
N ALA A 151 8.27 -13.89 -7.88
CA ALA A 151 8.60 -15.31 -7.78
C ALA A 151 10.05 -15.61 -7.32
N GLY A 152 10.93 -14.59 -7.25
CA GLY A 152 12.32 -14.74 -6.80
C GLY A 152 12.42 -14.95 -5.29
N ASP A 153 13.65 -15.12 -4.80
CA ASP A 153 13.95 -15.27 -3.37
C ASP A 153 13.71 -13.98 -2.56
N ASP A 154 13.88 -14.06 -1.24
CA ASP A 154 13.71 -12.91 -0.36
C ASP A 154 14.72 -11.81 -0.63
N ALA A 155 15.96 -12.14 -1.02
CA ALA A 155 16.99 -11.16 -1.35
C ALA A 155 16.60 -10.31 -2.58
N ALA A 156 16.07 -10.96 -3.61
CA ALA A 156 15.59 -10.28 -4.80
C ALA A 156 14.38 -9.39 -4.49
N LEU A 157 13.41 -9.88 -3.70
CA LEU A 157 12.25 -9.08 -3.29
C LEU A 157 12.65 -7.85 -2.48
N VAL A 158 13.57 -8.00 -1.53
CA VAL A 158 14.08 -6.88 -0.70
C VAL A 158 14.77 -5.83 -1.56
N ARG A 159 15.63 -6.25 -2.49
CA ARG A 159 16.29 -5.32 -3.42
C ARG A 159 15.27 -4.52 -4.22
N ASP A 160 14.30 -5.20 -4.84
CA ASP A 160 13.30 -4.56 -5.70
C ASP A 160 12.36 -3.66 -4.88
N ALA A 161 12.03 -4.04 -3.62
CA ALA A 161 11.27 -3.20 -2.70
C ALA A 161 12.05 -1.93 -2.31
N PHE A 162 13.36 -2.02 -2.09
CA PHE A 162 14.21 -0.88 -1.85
C PHE A 162 14.26 0.07 -3.05
N GLU A 163 14.42 -0.47 -4.26
CA GLU A 163 14.50 0.32 -5.48
C GLU A 163 13.16 1.01 -5.81
N GLN A 164 12.00 0.31 -5.66
CA GLN A 164 10.70 0.95 -5.90
C GLN A 164 10.42 2.10 -4.92
N SER A 165 10.81 1.93 -3.64
CA SER A 165 10.68 3.01 -2.67
C SER A 165 11.54 4.21 -3.03
N ALA A 166 12.80 3.98 -3.42
CA ALA A 166 13.77 5.02 -3.71
C ALA A 166 13.35 5.98 -4.82
N VAL A 167 12.47 5.57 -5.75
CA VAL A 167 11.93 6.46 -6.80
C VAL A 167 11.29 7.72 -6.22
N THR A 168 10.64 7.64 -5.05
CA THR A 168 9.98 8.78 -4.41
C THR A 168 10.35 8.98 -2.94
N HIS A 169 10.85 7.94 -2.25
CA HIS A 169 11.14 7.92 -0.82
C HIS A 169 12.44 7.13 -0.59
N ALA A 170 13.58 7.81 -0.76
CA ALA A 170 14.88 7.14 -0.77
C ALA A 170 15.52 6.98 0.61
N HIS A 171 14.93 7.54 1.69
CA HIS A 171 15.46 7.35 3.05
C HIS A 171 15.40 5.85 3.47
N ALA A 172 16.40 5.38 4.21
CA ALA A 172 16.52 3.99 4.63
C ALA A 172 15.26 3.47 5.36
N ARG A 173 14.64 4.30 6.21
CA ARG A 173 13.41 3.96 6.93
C ARG A 173 12.25 3.58 6.00
N SER A 174 11.97 4.40 4.98
CA SER A 174 10.92 4.14 4.00
C SER A 174 11.21 2.86 3.20
N ARG A 175 12.46 2.68 2.77
CA ARG A 175 12.90 1.48 2.04
C ARG A 175 12.73 0.22 2.89
N VAL A 176 13.15 0.25 4.16
CA VAL A 176 13.03 -0.88 5.10
C VAL A 176 11.57 -1.20 5.41
N CYS A 177 10.72 -0.19 5.62
CA CYS A 177 9.28 -0.40 5.80
C CYS A 177 8.67 -1.11 4.58
N CYS A 178 8.99 -0.69 3.36
CA CYS A 178 8.52 -1.33 2.13
C CYS A 178 8.99 -2.80 2.02
N ALA A 179 10.27 -3.06 2.29
CA ALA A 179 10.81 -4.42 2.23
C ALA A 179 10.20 -5.34 3.29
N LEU A 180 10.06 -4.84 4.54
CA LEU A 180 9.41 -5.59 5.62
C LEU A 180 7.95 -5.90 5.27
N TYR A 181 7.22 -4.94 4.74
CA TYR A 181 5.84 -5.13 4.29
C TYR A 181 5.73 -6.18 3.17
N CYS A 182 6.62 -6.13 2.17
CA CYS A 182 6.66 -7.14 1.10
C CYS A 182 6.94 -8.54 1.63
N LEU A 183 7.92 -8.70 2.52
CA LEU A 183 8.22 -9.98 3.14
C LEU A 183 7.04 -10.45 4.02
N TRP A 184 6.40 -9.55 4.74
CA TRP A 184 5.21 -9.86 5.54
C TRP A 184 4.05 -10.36 4.67
N ALA A 185 3.74 -9.66 3.57
CA ALA A 185 2.73 -10.12 2.60
C ALA A 185 3.08 -11.50 2.02
N ARG A 186 4.35 -11.76 1.69
CA ARG A 186 4.83 -13.07 1.23
C ARG A 186 4.59 -14.18 2.27
N ARG A 187 4.86 -13.91 3.56
CA ARG A 187 4.61 -14.88 4.64
C ARG A 187 3.11 -15.13 4.86
N LEU A 188 2.28 -14.09 4.70
CA LEU A 188 0.81 -14.25 4.71
C LEU A 188 0.32 -15.07 3.51
N LEU A 189 0.89 -14.90 2.32
CA LEU A 189 0.58 -15.77 1.17
C LEU A 189 0.90 -17.23 1.45
N ALA A 190 2.00 -17.49 2.17
CA ALA A 190 2.38 -18.83 2.62
C ALA A 190 1.59 -19.34 3.83
N ALA A 191 0.66 -18.55 4.37
CA ALA A 191 -0.13 -18.85 5.57
C ALA A 191 0.73 -19.14 6.82
N GLU A 192 1.88 -18.48 6.96
CA GLU A 192 2.74 -18.61 8.14
C GLU A 192 2.06 -18.01 9.39
N ALA A 193 2.13 -18.70 10.53
CA ALA A 193 1.38 -18.34 11.75
C ALA A 193 1.83 -16.97 12.33
N ASP A 194 3.13 -16.69 12.36
CA ASP A 194 3.69 -15.40 12.78
C ASP A 194 4.41 -14.74 11.60
N ALA A 195 3.60 -14.36 10.61
CA ALA A 195 4.09 -13.83 9.35
C ALA A 195 4.95 -12.57 9.52
N PHE A 196 4.63 -11.70 10.50
CA PHE A 196 5.41 -10.47 10.75
C PHE A 196 6.78 -10.77 11.36
N ALA A 197 6.86 -11.61 12.38
CA ALA A 197 8.14 -11.98 12.99
C ALA A 197 9.04 -12.76 12.02
N ALA A 198 8.44 -13.66 11.21
CA ALA A 198 9.16 -14.37 10.15
C ALA A 198 9.72 -13.40 9.09
N ALA A 199 8.94 -12.38 8.68
CA ALA A 199 9.37 -11.34 7.76
C ALA A 199 10.53 -10.50 8.34
N ALA A 200 10.43 -10.07 9.59
CA ALA A 200 11.48 -9.30 10.27
C ALA A 200 12.78 -10.11 10.39
N THR A 201 12.68 -11.39 10.72
CA THR A 201 13.81 -12.31 10.76
C THR A 201 14.44 -12.46 9.38
N ALA A 202 13.64 -12.68 8.34
CA ALA A 202 14.14 -12.79 6.97
C ALA A 202 14.83 -11.50 6.51
N LEU A 203 14.26 -10.32 6.78
CA LEU A 203 14.87 -9.05 6.42
C LEU A 203 16.20 -8.82 7.15
N SER A 204 16.32 -9.22 8.43
CA SER A 204 17.54 -9.09 9.18
C SER A 204 18.72 -9.86 8.58
N GLN A 205 18.43 -10.91 7.81
CA GLN A 205 19.45 -11.70 7.08
C GLN A 205 19.84 -11.06 5.73
N GLN A 206 19.08 -10.09 5.23
CA GLN A 206 19.30 -9.43 3.94
C GLN A 206 19.98 -8.07 4.07
N VAL A 207 19.93 -7.44 5.24
CA VAL A 207 20.56 -6.13 5.48
C VAL A 207 21.97 -6.30 6.05
N THR A 208 22.91 -5.46 5.61
CA THR A 208 24.29 -5.50 6.09
C THR A 208 24.36 -5.02 7.55
N SER A 209 25.02 -5.80 8.41
CA SER A 209 25.21 -5.41 9.80
C SER A 209 25.89 -4.04 9.91
N GLY A 210 25.31 -3.14 10.72
CA GLY A 210 25.81 -1.77 10.93
C GLY A 210 25.41 -0.77 9.83
N SER A 211 24.67 -1.19 8.78
CA SER A 211 24.12 -0.28 7.79
C SER A 211 22.97 0.56 8.35
N ASP A 212 22.56 1.60 7.61
CA ASP A 212 21.39 2.41 7.95
C ASP A 212 20.14 1.56 7.95
N GLU A 213 20.00 0.65 6.98
CA GLU A 213 18.88 -0.28 6.89
C GLU A 213 18.79 -1.21 8.11
N ALA A 214 19.92 -1.71 8.61
CA ALA A 214 19.94 -2.56 9.80
C ALA A 214 19.52 -1.77 11.06
N ARG A 215 19.96 -0.51 11.18
CA ARG A 215 19.55 0.38 12.28
C ARG A 215 18.06 0.70 12.23
N GLU A 216 17.54 1.03 11.04
CA GLU A 216 16.11 1.31 10.85
C GLU A 216 15.26 0.07 11.11
N LEU A 217 15.68 -1.11 10.66
CA LEU A 217 14.95 -2.36 10.97
C LEU A 217 14.86 -2.60 12.48
N ALA A 218 15.96 -2.39 13.20
CA ALA A 218 15.97 -2.55 14.66
C ALA A 218 15.00 -1.57 15.36
N LEU A 219 14.95 -0.32 14.89
CA LEU A 219 14.01 0.69 15.39
C LEU A 219 12.55 0.32 15.09
N ILE A 220 12.27 -0.16 13.87
CA ILE A 220 10.90 -0.56 13.44
C ILE A 220 10.42 -1.76 14.26
N VAL A 221 11.26 -2.77 14.45
CA VAL A 221 10.88 -3.98 15.19
C VAL A 221 10.69 -3.71 16.69
N ALA A 222 11.50 -2.82 17.26
CA ALA A 222 11.41 -2.42 18.66
C ALA A 222 10.33 -1.35 18.94
N HIS A 223 9.65 -0.85 17.90
CA HIS A 223 8.65 0.21 18.08
C HIS A 223 7.42 -0.30 18.84
N ASP A 224 7.11 0.35 19.95
CA ASP A 224 6.02 -0.02 20.87
C ASP A 224 5.00 1.11 21.10
N ALA A 225 5.18 2.28 20.46
CA ALA A 225 4.23 3.37 20.57
C ALA A 225 2.86 2.99 19.95
N PRO A 226 1.76 3.52 20.51
CA PRO A 226 0.43 3.26 19.97
C PRO A 226 0.29 3.80 18.55
N PRO A 227 -0.47 3.09 17.68
CA PRO A 227 -0.72 3.53 16.31
C PRO A 227 -1.52 4.83 16.29
N ARG A 228 -1.28 5.69 15.29
CA ARG A 228 -1.95 6.99 15.14
C ARG A 228 -2.64 7.16 13.79
N GLY A 229 -2.40 6.26 12.83
CA GLY A 229 -2.93 6.38 11.48
C GLY A 229 -2.37 7.55 10.68
N SER A 230 -1.14 8.00 10.97
CA SER A 230 -0.57 9.18 10.32
C SER A 230 0.16 8.85 9.01
N GLY A 231 0.37 9.87 8.17
CA GLY A 231 1.13 9.78 6.92
C GLY A 231 2.63 9.48 7.08
N TYR A 232 3.11 9.24 8.31
CA TYR A 232 4.49 8.83 8.56
C TYR A 232 4.66 7.32 8.34
N VAL A 233 5.64 6.93 7.52
CA VAL A 233 5.80 5.54 7.04
C VAL A 233 5.88 4.49 8.15
N LEU A 234 6.60 4.77 9.24
CA LEU A 234 6.70 3.84 10.37
C LEU A 234 5.37 3.71 11.11
N ASP A 235 4.69 4.83 11.37
CA ASP A 235 3.40 4.82 12.05
C ASP A 235 2.34 4.11 11.19
N CYS A 236 2.32 4.35 9.87
CA CYS A 236 1.44 3.64 8.93
C CYS A 236 1.66 2.12 8.97
N LEU A 237 2.92 1.64 8.95
CA LEU A 237 3.24 0.22 9.05
C LEU A 237 2.84 -0.38 10.40
N VAL A 238 3.07 0.35 11.51
CA VAL A 238 2.68 -0.06 12.87
C VAL A 238 1.17 -0.06 13.02
N SER A 239 0.48 0.94 12.46
CA SER A 239 -0.99 1.02 12.43
C SER A 239 -1.57 -0.19 11.68
N ALA A 240 -1.05 -0.52 10.50
CA ALA A 240 -1.47 -1.70 9.76
C ALA A 240 -1.23 -3.00 10.54
N ARG A 241 -0.09 -3.12 11.25
CA ARG A 241 0.20 -4.28 12.10
C ARG A 241 -0.79 -4.39 13.26
N HIS A 242 -1.12 -3.28 13.88
CA HIS A 242 -2.07 -3.24 15.00
C HIS A 242 -3.46 -3.66 14.57
N VAL A 243 -4.00 -3.04 13.52
CA VAL A 243 -5.37 -3.30 13.07
C VAL A 243 -5.53 -4.66 12.38
N LEU A 244 -4.45 -5.24 11.84
CA LEU A 244 -4.50 -6.59 11.26
C LEU A 244 -4.79 -7.69 12.31
N ALA A 245 -4.68 -7.40 13.60
CA ALA A 245 -5.11 -8.31 14.67
C ALA A 245 -6.63 -8.47 14.76
N GLU A 246 -7.40 -7.55 14.16
CA GLU A 246 -8.86 -7.63 14.11
C GLU A 246 -9.34 -8.83 13.30
N PRO A 247 -10.49 -9.43 13.68
CA PRO A 247 -11.03 -10.59 12.98
C PRO A 247 -11.73 -10.17 11.67
N GLY A 248 -11.17 -10.61 10.53
CA GLY A 248 -11.76 -10.41 9.21
C GLY A 248 -11.54 -9.03 8.61
N TYR A 249 -11.62 -8.97 7.30
CA TYR A 249 -11.29 -7.82 6.47
C TYR A 249 -12.06 -6.54 6.88
N GLU A 250 -13.38 -6.65 7.05
CA GLU A 250 -14.23 -5.49 7.37
C GLU A 250 -13.82 -4.80 8.68
N GLN A 251 -13.52 -5.58 9.72
CA GLN A 251 -13.10 -5.03 11.01
C GLN A 251 -11.72 -4.39 10.94
N VAL A 252 -10.81 -4.94 10.14
CA VAL A 252 -9.50 -4.34 9.87
C VAL A 252 -9.65 -2.96 9.25
N ILE A 253 -10.46 -2.82 8.19
CA ILE A 253 -10.68 -1.52 7.52
C ILE A 253 -11.31 -0.50 8.45
N ARG A 254 -12.36 -0.89 9.18
CA ARG A 254 -13.01 0.01 10.14
C ARG A 254 -12.07 0.43 11.28
N ALA A 255 -11.22 -0.47 11.75
CA ALA A 255 -10.21 -0.15 12.76
C ALA A 255 -9.15 0.81 12.21
N ALA A 256 -8.71 0.61 10.96
CA ALA A 256 -7.73 1.48 10.30
C ALA A 256 -8.27 2.91 10.16
N ILE A 257 -9.49 3.07 9.65
CA ILE A 257 -10.14 4.38 9.50
C ILE A 257 -10.38 5.04 10.87
N ALA A 258 -10.76 4.28 11.90
CA ALA A 258 -11.02 4.82 13.23
C ALA A 258 -9.77 5.42 13.92
N LEU A 259 -8.56 5.16 13.41
CA LEU A 259 -7.34 5.84 13.87
C LEU A 259 -7.31 7.31 13.46
N GLY A 260 -8.08 7.69 12.43
CA GLY A 260 -8.10 9.07 11.92
C GLY A 260 -6.90 9.42 11.05
N ASP A 261 -6.71 10.72 10.83
CA ASP A 261 -5.60 11.33 10.09
C ASP A 261 -5.53 10.83 8.62
N ASP A 262 -4.63 9.94 8.28
CA ASP A 262 -4.38 9.37 6.96
C ASP A 262 -5.13 8.03 6.83
N THR A 263 -6.45 8.13 6.69
CA THR A 263 -7.36 6.99 6.79
C THR A 263 -7.36 6.11 5.55
N ASP A 264 -7.19 6.67 4.37
CA ASP A 264 -7.15 5.93 3.11
C ASP A 264 -5.86 5.12 2.99
N THR A 265 -4.68 5.74 3.23
CA THR A 265 -3.42 5.00 3.20
C THR A 265 -3.36 3.94 4.31
N THR A 266 -3.80 4.25 5.53
CA THR A 266 -3.79 3.25 6.61
C THR A 266 -4.70 2.07 6.27
N ALA A 267 -5.90 2.33 5.72
CA ALA A 267 -6.82 1.28 5.30
C ALA A 267 -6.36 0.56 4.01
N CYS A 268 -5.69 1.25 3.08
CA CYS A 268 -5.05 0.66 1.90
C CYS A 268 -4.00 -0.39 2.30
N VAL A 269 -3.03 0.02 3.13
CA VAL A 269 -1.91 -0.83 3.58
C VAL A 269 -2.42 -2.03 4.40
N ALA A 270 -3.31 -1.79 5.37
CA ALA A 270 -3.89 -2.86 6.18
C ALA A 270 -4.83 -3.76 5.36
N GLY A 271 -5.62 -3.18 4.47
CA GLY A 271 -6.58 -3.87 3.62
C GLY A 271 -5.92 -4.82 2.63
N GLY A 272 -4.78 -4.42 2.07
CA GLY A 272 -3.98 -5.31 1.24
C GLY A 272 -3.55 -6.57 1.97
N LEU A 273 -2.99 -6.45 3.18
CA LEU A 273 -2.59 -7.60 4.01
C LEU A 273 -3.78 -8.43 4.49
N ALA A 274 -4.86 -7.78 4.93
CA ALA A 274 -6.08 -8.46 5.34
C ALA A 274 -6.69 -9.25 4.17
N GLY A 275 -6.70 -8.67 2.97
CA GLY A 275 -7.15 -9.35 1.76
C GLY A 275 -6.30 -10.56 1.39
N VAL A 276 -4.97 -10.50 1.57
CA VAL A 276 -4.07 -11.66 1.43
C VAL A 276 -4.38 -12.72 2.49
N ARG A 277 -4.56 -12.32 3.74
CA ARG A 277 -4.83 -13.22 4.87
C ARG A 277 -6.17 -13.94 4.71
N ASP A 278 -7.22 -13.20 4.39
CA ASP A 278 -8.61 -13.65 4.48
C ASP A 278 -9.23 -14.02 3.12
N GLY A 279 -8.54 -13.69 2.01
CA GLY A 279 -9.00 -13.92 0.64
C GLY A 279 -10.07 -12.94 0.17
N VAL A 280 -10.30 -12.87 -1.14
CA VAL A 280 -11.26 -11.94 -1.77
C VAL A 280 -12.69 -12.12 -1.27
N GLY A 281 -13.08 -13.34 -0.87
CA GLY A 281 -14.41 -13.63 -0.34
C GLY A 281 -14.71 -13.00 1.03
N ALA A 282 -13.69 -12.52 1.74
CA ALA A 282 -13.85 -11.82 3.01
C ALA A 282 -14.13 -10.31 2.84
N ILE A 283 -13.90 -9.76 1.65
CA ILE A 283 -14.21 -8.35 1.35
C ILE A 283 -15.74 -8.22 1.25
N PRO A 284 -16.37 -7.28 1.98
CA PRO A 284 -17.81 -7.08 1.89
C PRO A 284 -18.28 -6.86 0.45
N ALA A 285 -19.26 -7.67 0.00
CA ALA A 285 -19.75 -7.60 -1.38
C ALA A 285 -20.27 -6.19 -1.74
N ARG A 286 -20.84 -5.46 -0.75
CA ARG A 286 -21.30 -4.08 -0.93
C ARG A 286 -20.17 -3.09 -1.22
N TRP A 287 -18.98 -3.29 -0.61
CA TRP A 287 -17.81 -2.44 -0.89
C TRP A 287 -17.17 -2.81 -2.22
N LEU A 288 -16.92 -4.10 -2.43
CA LEU A 288 -16.31 -4.58 -3.68
C LEU A 288 -17.20 -4.29 -4.91
N GLY A 289 -18.52 -4.42 -4.76
CA GLY A 289 -19.48 -4.13 -5.84
C GLY A 289 -19.63 -2.64 -6.14
N SER A 290 -19.29 -1.76 -5.19
CA SER A 290 -19.31 -0.30 -5.37
C SER A 290 -17.95 0.28 -5.74
N LEU A 291 -16.89 -0.54 -5.81
CA LEU A 291 -15.56 -0.09 -6.23
C LEU A 291 -15.61 0.36 -7.70
N ARG A 292 -15.22 1.59 -7.95
CA ARG A 292 -15.11 2.19 -9.28
C ARG A 292 -13.78 1.82 -9.94
N GLY A 293 -13.66 2.06 -11.25
CA GLY A 293 -12.40 1.81 -11.96
C GLY A 293 -12.06 0.33 -12.18
N ARG A 294 -13.03 -0.57 -12.06
CA ARG A 294 -12.81 -2.01 -12.25
C ARG A 294 -12.24 -2.35 -13.63
N GLU A 295 -12.55 -1.56 -14.64
CA GLU A 295 -11.99 -1.66 -15.98
C GLU A 295 -10.46 -1.46 -16.03
N LEU A 296 -9.88 -0.79 -15.02
CA LEU A 296 -8.44 -0.58 -14.89
C LEU A 296 -7.76 -1.74 -14.14
N CYS A 297 -8.39 -2.23 -13.06
CA CYS A 297 -7.77 -3.23 -12.18
C CYS A 297 -8.07 -4.68 -12.58
N ASP A 298 -9.28 -5.01 -13.05
CA ASP A 298 -9.67 -6.38 -13.36
C ASP A 298 -8.74 -7.07 -14.38
N PRO A 299 -8.33 -6.42 -15.50
CA PRO A 299 -7.39 -7.02 -16.43
C PRO A 299 -6.02 -7.32 -15.81
N LEU A 300 -5.53 -6.46 -14.89
CA LEU A 300 -4.26 -6.66 -14.21
C LEU A 300 -4.33 -7.81 -13.20
N VAL A 301 -5.45 -7.94 -12.49
CA VAL A 301 -5.69 -9.06 -11.58
C VAL A 301 -5.70 -10.38 -12.33
N GLU A 302 -6.39 -10.48 -13.47
CA GLU A 302 -6.41 -11.71 -14.29
C GLU A 302 -5.03 -12.02 -14.86
N ALA A 303 -4.26 -11.01 -15.30
CA ALA A 303 -2.89 -11.19 -15.76
C ALA A 303 -1.96 -11.67 -14.64
N LEU A 304 -2.10 -11.12 -13.40
CA LEU A 304 -1.35 -11.58 -12.24
C LEU A 304 -1.60 -13.07 -11.95
N LEU A 305 -2.86 -13.48 -11.98
CA LEU A 305 -3.23 -14.90 -11.75
C LEU A 305 -2.69 -15.82 -12.84
N ALA A 306 -2.58 -15.34 -14.07
CA ALA A 306 -2.06 -16.13 -15.17
C ALA A 306 -0.55 -16.41 -15.03
N VAL A 307 0.22 -15.46 -14.48
CA VAL A 307 1.68 -15.61 -14.28
C VAL A 307 2.06 -16.28 -12.96
N SER A 308 1.13 -16.37 -12.00
CA SER A 308 1.35 -16.93 -10.65
C SER A 308 0.96 -18.41 -10.52
N ARG A 309 0.80 -19.11 -11.66
CA ARG A 309 0.40 -20.54 -11.72
C ARG A 309 1.57 -21.49 -11.57
#